data_ce48924bf85e6b2efe3a26cbeab13ede
#
_entry.id   ce48924bf85e6b2efe3a26cbeab13ede
#
_cell.length_a   1.000
_cell.length_b   1.000
_cell.length_c   1.000
_cell.angle_alpha   90.00
_cell.angle_beta   90.00
_cell.angle_gamma   90.00
#
_symmetry.space_group_name_H-M   'P 1'
#
loop_
_entity.id
_entity.type
_entity.pdbx_description
1 polymer ?
#
loop_
_entity_poly.entity_id
_entity_poly.type
_entity_poly.pdbx_seq_one_letter_code
_entity_poly.pdbx_strand_id
1 'polypeptide(L)'
;MKFNYKIDSQFKHTVCLLLLTTALTALFTTKANAQLNPLSSQYFLNQYQINPAYAGLTDGLNVNLNYRKQWSNIPGSPNTQSITADYKLNKVGLGVNVYNEKAGSLQRTKAMATYAYHLPLNNDDQKLNFGASIGIMNERVDYSGVNGDMTDPSIAQFNNKGSLFDGDFGAAYTSKTLNVEGVIPNIRSFIKQEEENDVDRSLFYAAVSYKINTGTGANAIEIEPKIAYRGIKGYDNIWDAGANFNFTNKVFLMGMYHSSKSASFGAGMNYKSSLAIMGFYTTETSALQGSANGTFEISLKATLFK
;
A
#
# COMPACT_ATOMS: atom_id res chain seq x y z
N MET A 1 73.26 -14.03 -5.15
CA MET A 1 72.42 -14.55 -6.24
C MET A 1 71.15 -13.67 -6.31
N LYS A 2 71.01 -12.76 -7.28
CA LYS A 2 69.81 -11.93 -7.50
C LYS A 2 68.97 -12.64 -8.55
N PHE A 3 67.78 -13.16 -8.13
CA PHE A 3 66.81 -13.68 -9.07
C PHE A 3 66.02 -12.51 -9.68
N ASN A 4 66.30 -12.20 -10.95
CA ASN A 4 65.43 -11.28 -11.72
C ASN A 4 64.33 -12.08 -12.39
N TYR A 5 63.09 -12.06 -11.75
CA TYR A 5 61.90 -12.55 -12.40
C TYR A 5 61.44 -11.52 -13.43
N LYS A 6 61.69 -11.76 -14.70
CA LYS A 6 60.97 -11.05 -15.79
C LYS A 6 59.56 -11.59 -15.86
N ILE A 7 58.58 -10.87 -15.31
CA ILE A 7 57.18 -11.19 -15.50
C ILE A 7 56.83 -10.92 -16.97
N ASP A 8 56.40 -11.97 -17.65
CA ASP A 8 56.04 -11.96 -19.07
C ASP A 8 55.00 -10.86 -19.37
N SER A 9 55.20 -10.13 -20.46
CA SER A 9 54.30 -9.07 -20.93
C SER A 9 52.85 -9.57 -21.11
N GLN A 10 52.68 -10.79 -21.59
CA GLN A 10 51.38 -11.42 -21.75
C GLN A 10 50.64 -11.62 -20.40
N PHE A 11 51.38 -12.01 -19.36
CA PHE A 11 50.80 -12.18 -18.03
C PHE A 11 50.28 -10.85 -17.46
N LYS A 12 51.01 -9.74 -17.68
CA LYS A 12 50.56 -8.41 -17.26
C LYS A 12 49.31 -7.96 -18.00
N HIS A 13 49.16 -8.24 -19.29
CA HIS A 13 47.99 -7.91 -20.07
C HIS A 13 46.77 -8.76 -19.62
N THR A 14 46.94 -10.04 -19.32
CA THR A 14 45.87 -10.91 -18.83
C THR A 14 45.35 -10.48 -17.44
N VAL A 15 46.27 -10.13 -16.53
CA VAL A 15 45.89 -9.61 -15.19
C VAL A 15 45.20 -8.26 -15.30
N CYS A 16 45.67 -7.37 -16.18
CA CYS A 16 45.04 -6.07 -16.39
C CYS A 16 43.62 -6.21 -17.00
N LEU A 17 43.41 -7.15 -17.92
CA LEU A 17 42.13 -7.46 -18.52
C LEU A 17 41.17 -8.06 -17.49
N LEU A 18 41.64 -8.96 -16.63
CA LEU A 18 40.85 -9.54 -15.53
C LEU A 18 40.45 -8.49 -14.49
N LEU A 19 41.34 -7.57 -14.14
CA LEU A 19 41.00 -6.45 -13.22
C LEU A 19 40.02 -5.46 -13.87
N LEU A 20 40.14 -5.23 -15.17
CA LEU A 20 39.22 -4.35 -15.89
C LEU A 20 37.81 -4.98 -16.00
N THR A 21 37.72 -6.29 -16.24
CA THR A 21 36.43 -7.00 -16.29
C THR A 21 35.78 -7.10 -14.92
N THR A 22 36.54 -7.35 -13.85
CA THR A 22 36.01 -7.32 -12.46
C THR A 22 35.59 -5.92 -12.01
N ALA A 23 36.31 -4.87 -12.40
CA ALA A 23 35.94 -3.50 -12.16
C ALA A 23 34.66 -3.11 -12.94
N LEU A 24 34.51 -3.57 -14.18
CA LEU A 24 33.33 -3.32 -15.01
C LEU A 24 32.10 -4.05 -14.47
N THR A 25 32.21 -5.30 -13.98
CA THR A 25 31.12 -6.04 -13.36
C THR A 25 30.71 -5.44 -12.01
N ALA A 26 31.62 -4.86 -11.25
CA ALA A 26 31.30 -4.17 -9.98
C ALA A 26 30.50 -2.86 -10.19
N LEU A 27 30.57 -2.25 -11.39
CA LEU A 27 29.77 -1.05 -11.73
C LEU A 27 28.31 -1.35 -12.07
N PHE A 28 27.94 -2.62 -12.28
CA PHE A 28 26.58 -3.05 -12.61
C PHE A 28 25.81 -3.65 -11.42
N THR A 29 26.16 -3.33 -10.18
CA THR A 29 25.32 -3.64 -9.05
C THR A 29 24.08 -2.76 -9.09
N THR A 30 23.09 -3.16 -9.87
CA THR A 30 21.75 -2.59 -9.78
C THR A 30 21.19 -2.96 -8.41
N LYS A 31 20.86 -1.96 -7.60
CA LYS A 31 20.05 -2.18 -6.39
C LYS A 31 18.76 -2.85 -6.85
N ALA A 32 18.52 -4.07 -6.45
CA ALA A 32 17.22 -4.72 -6.65
C ALA A 32 16.21 -3.97 -5.78
N ASN A 33 15.51 -3.01 -6.36
CA ASN A 33 14.38 -2.37 -5.72
C ASN A 33 13.21 -3.37 -5.80
N ALA A 34 12.86 -3.98 -4.67
CA ALA A 34 11.64 -4.78 -4.59
C ALA A 34 10.43 -3.88 -4.89
N GLN A 35 9.45 -4.43 -5.57
CA GLN A 35 8.24 -3.69 -5.90
C GLN A 35 7.42 -3.48 -4.63
N LEU A 36 7.29 -2.24 -4.20
CA LEU A 36 6.47 -1.86 -3.06
C LEU A 36 4.99 -1.97 -3.42
N ASN A 37 4.19 -2.41 -2.46
CA ASN A 37 2.75 -2.60 -2.62
C ASN A 37 2.06 -1.27 -3.00
N PRO A 38 1.52 -1.11 -4.22
CA PRO A 38 0.85 0.13 -4.61
C PRO A 38 -0.47 0.26 -3.85
N LEU A 39 -0.80 1.49 -3.45
CA LEU A 39 -2.12 1.83 -2.97
C LEU A 39 -3.02 2.02 -4.20
N SER A 40 -4.10 1.27 -4.36
CA SER A 40 -5.01 1.36 -5.51
C SER A 40 -6.37 1.92 -5.07
N SER A 41 -7.28 1.08 -4.62
CA SER A 41 -8.59 1.50 -4.10
C SER A 41 -8.50 2.46 -2.93
N GLN A 42 -7.41 2.41 -2.17
CA GLN A 42 -7.20 3.19 -0.96
C GLN A 42 -6.98 4.68 -1.23
N TYR A 43 -6.56 5.08 -2.44
CA TYR A 43 -6.40 6.52 -2.73
C TYR A 43 -7.72 7.29 -2.66
N PHE A 44 -8.82 6.69 -3.13
CA PHE A 44 -10.10 7.39 -3.29
C PHE A 44 -11.31 6.59 -2.80
N LEU A 45 -11.38 5.29 -3.05
CA LEU A 45 -12.57 4.48 -2.77
C LEU A 45 -12.66 4.06 -1.31
N ASN A 46 -11.57 3.57 -0.73
CA ASN A 46 -11.48 3.06 0.63
C ASN A 46 -10.34 3.71 1.42
N GLN A 47 -10.46 5.02 1.67
CA GLN A 47 -9.45 5.78 2.41
C GLN A 47 -9.33 5.32 3.87
N TYR A 48 -10.41 4.78 4.46
CA TYR A 48 -10.39 4.23 5.82
C TYR A 48 -9.37 3.09 5.98
N GLN A 49 -9.13 2.30 4.94
CA GLN A 49 -8.14 1.21 5.03
C GLN A 49 -6.71 1.69 5.33
N ILE A 50 -6.36 2.92 4.91
CA ILE A 50 -5.06 3.54 5.19
C ILE A 50 -5.13 4.41 6.44
N ASN A 51 -6.19 5.22 6.56
CA ASN A 51 -6.24 6.29 7.52
C ASN A 51 -7.44 6.12 8.46
N PRO A 52 -7.22 5.77 9.73
CA PRO A 52 -8.29 5.57 10.69
C PRO A 52 -9.17 6.81 10.91
N ALA A 53 -8.70 8.01 10.57
CA ALA A 53 -9.48 9.23 10.66
C ALA A 53 -10.70 9.28 9.72
N TYR A 54 -10.76 8.39 8.72
CA TYR A 54 -11.90 8.29 7.81
C TYR A 54 -12.98 7.30 8.26
N ALA A 55 -12.77 6.53 9.33
CA ALA A 55 -13.79 5.63 9.83
C ALA A 55 -15.06 6.41 10.23
N GLY A 56 -16.21 6.04 9.69
CA GLY A 56 -17.49 6.70 9.96
C GLY A 56 -17.60 8.15 9.46
N LEU A 57 -16.77 8.58 8.54
CA LEU A 57 -16.84 9.92 7.94
C LEU A 57 -18.09 10.05 7.05
N THR A 58 -18.48 8.98 6.37
CA THR A 58 -19.67 8.89 5.53
C THR A 58 -20.84 8.31 6.33
N ASP A 59 -22.05 8.81 6.10
CA ASP A 59 -23.27 8.32 6.77
C ASP A 59 -23.56 6.85 6.44
N GLY A 60 -24.17 6.14 7.41
CA GLY A 60 -24.56 4.74 7.30
C GLY A 60 -23.41 3.77 7.64
N LEU A 61 -23.67 2.51 7.35
CA LEU A 61 -22.70 1.42 7.46
C LEU A 61 -22.01 1.25 6.11
N ASN A 62 -20.72 1.56 6.06
CA ASN A 62 -19.89 1.40 4.87
C ASN A 62 -19.10 0.10 4.99
N VAL A 63 -19.25 -0.80 4.02
CA VAL A 63 -18.50 -2.06 3.94
C VAL A 63 -17.71 -2.06 2.65
N ASN A 64 -16.41 -2.30 2.74
CA ASN A 64 -15.54 -2.45 1.57
C ASN A 64 -14.90 -3.83 1.59
N LEU A 65 -14.95 -4.51 0.45
CA LEU A 65 -14.26 -5.76 0.18
C LEU A 65 -13.22 -5.50 -0.91
N ASN A 66 -12.02 -6.00 -0.72
CA ASN A 66 -10.95 -5.85 -1.69
C ASN A 66 -10.22 -7.17 -1.87
N TYR A 67 -9.95 -7.50 -3.13
CA TYR A 67 -9.09 -8.61 -3.53
C TYR A 67 -8.05 -8.11 -4.51
N ARG A 68 -6.77 -8.37 -4.21
CA ARG A 68 -5.63 -7.99 -5.06
C ARG A 68 -4.77 -9.20 -5.34
N LYS A 69 -4.35 -9.35 -6.59
CA LYS A 69 -3.39 -10.34 -7.05
C LYS A 69 -2.23 -9.63 -7.75
N GLN A 70 -1.03 -9.76 -7.21
CA GLN A 70 0.20 -9.24 -7.81
C GLN A 70 0.81 -10.32 -8.70
N TRP A 71 1.41 -9.94 -9.81
CA TRP A 71 2.23 -10.80 -10.68
C TRP A 71 1.63 -12.19 -10.92
N SER A 72 0.45 -12.23 -11.52
CA SER A 72 -0.33 -13.46 -11.67
C SER A 72 0.38 -14.57 -12.44
N ASN A 73 1.45 -14.25 -13.19
CA ASN A 73 2.30 -15.20 -13.90
C ASN A 73 3.42 -15.81 -13.04
N ILE A 74 3.62 -15.35 -11.80
CA ILE A 74 4.66 -15.84 -10.89
C ILE A 74 4.02 -16.76 -9.83
N PRO A 75 4.42 -18.04 -9.75
CA PRO A 75 3.96 -18.93 -8.69
C PRO A 75 4.31 -18.37 -7.29
N GLY A 76 3.37 -18.45 -6.35
CA GLY A 76 3.57 -17.93 -5.00
C GLY A 76 3.53 -16.40 -4.88
N SER A 77 3.19 -15.69 -5.97
CA SER A 77 3.09 -14.23 -5.96
C SER A 77 2.06 -13.74 -4.94
N PRO A 78 2.25 -12.51 -4.38
CA PRO A 78 1.39 -12.00 -3.34
C PRO A 78 -0.08 -11.91 -3.76
N ASN A 79 -0.96 -12.34 -2.89
CA ASN A 79 -2.37 -12.01 -2.97
C ASN A 79 -2.83 -11.40 -1.64
N THR A 80 -3.72 -10.44 -1.73
CA THR A 80 -4.22 -9.68 -0.59
C THR A 80 -5.73 -9.68 -0.60
N GLN A 81 -6.31 -9.89 0.56
CA GLN A 81 -7.74 -9.78 0.80
C GLN A 81 -7.94 -8.81 1.95
N SER A 82 -8.86 -7.86 1.83
CA SER A 82 -9.21 -6.99 2.93
C SER A 82 -10.71 -6.75 2.99
N ILE A 83 -11.17 -6.57 4.21
CA ILE A 83 -12.52 -6.12 4.52
C ILE A 83 -12.42 -4.97 5.51
N THR A 84 -13.06 -3.86 5.19
CA THR A 84 -13.29 -2.78 6.15
C THR A 84 -14.78 -2.58 6.32
N ALA A 85 -15.20 -2.31 7.54
CA ALA A 85 -16.56 -1.88 7.84
C ALA A 85 -16.48 -0.71 8.82
N ASP A 86 -17.19 0.38 8.53
CA ASP A 86 -17.23 1.56 9.39
C ASP A 86 -18.64 2.13 9.47
N TYR A 87 -18.96 2.67 10.64
CA TYR A 87 -20.27 3.22 10.95
C TYR A 87 -20.16 4.58 11.64
N LYS A 88 -21.00 5.52 11.23
CA LYS A 88 -21.06 6.85 11.81
C LYS A 88 -22.07 6.94 12.95
N LEU A 89 -21.62 7.44 14.09
CA LEU A 89 -22.44 7.76 15.27
C LEU A 89 -22.27 9.25 15.60
N ASN A 90 -23.07 10.11 15.01
CA ASN A 90 -22.95 11.57 15.17
C ASN A 90 -21.55 12.09 14.78
N LYS A 91 -20.74 12.48 15.77
CA LYS A 91 -19.36 12.95 15.60
C LYS A 91 -18.32 11.85 15.74
N VAL A 92 -18.75 10.61 15.99
CA VAL A 92 -17.88 9.46 16.24
C VAL A 92 -17.99 8.49 15.06
N GLY A 93 -16.87 7.97 14.62
CA GLY A 93 -16.79 6.84 13.72
C GLY A 93 -16.26 5.62 14.45
N LEU A 94 -16.92 4.49 14.23
CA LEU A 94 -16.45 3.18 14.67
C LEU A 94 -16.13 2.35 13.44
N GLY A 95 -15.06 1.57 13.49
CA GLY A 95 -14.69 0.75 12.34
C GLY A 95 -13.91 -0.50 12.71
N VAL A 96 -13.92 -1.45 11.78
CA VAL A 96 -13.08 -2.64 11.81
C VAL A 96 -12.37 -2.79 10.46
N ASN A 97 -11.12 -3.23 10.51
CA ASN A 97 -10.30 -3.48 9.32
C ASN A 97 -9.61 -4.83 9.50
N VAL A 98 -9.89 -5.75 8.60
CA VAL A 98 -9.23 -7.06 8.55
C VAL A 98 -8.51 -7.16 7.21
N TYR A 99 -7.24 -7.48 7.29
CA TYR A 99 -6.34 -7.61 6.15
C TYR A 99 -5.63 -8.94 6.23
N ASN A 100 -5.61 -9.68 5.13
CA ASN A 100 -4.88 -10.93 4.99
C ASN A 100 -4.05 -10.90 3.72
N GLU A 101 -2.77 -11.21 3.84
CA GLU A 101 -1.83 -11.30 2.73
C GLU A 101 -1.13 -12.65 2.75
N LYS A 102 -1.00 -13.25 1.58
CA LYS A 102 -0.19 -14.46 1.37
C LYS A 102 0.83 -14.17 0.28
N ALA A 103 2.11 -14.29 0.61
CA ALA A 103 3.24 -14.10 -0.30
C ALA A 103 4.19 -15.30 -0.18
N GLY A 104 4.19 -16.17 -1.18
CA GLY A 104 4.87 -17.47 -1.07
C GLY A 104 4.29 -18.28 0.09
N SER A 105 5.18 -18.69 0.99
CA SER A 105 4.84 -19.39 2.23
C SER A 105 4.51 -18.47 3.40
N LEU A 106 4.80 -17.16 3.29
CA LEU A 106 4.50 -16.19 4.34
C LEU A 106 3.03 -15.78 4.27
N GLN A 107 2.34 -15.88 5.40
CA GLN A 107 0.98 -15.39 5.59
C GLN A 107 0.97 -14.35 6.72
N ARG A 108 0.39 -13.18 6.42
CA ARG A 108 0.20 -12.08 7.38
C ARG A 108 -1.28 -11.78 7.50
N THR A 109 -1.78 -11.74 8.73
CA THR A 109 -3.17 -11.35 9.02
C THR A 109 -3.15 -10.22 10.03
N LYS A 110 -3.81 -9.10 9.74
CA LYS A 110 -3.98 -7.94 10.62
C LYS A 110 -5.46 -7.71 10.85
N ALA A 111 -5.89 -7.56 12.11
CA ALA A 111 -7.27 -7.24 12.48
C ALA A 111 -7.25 -6.07 13.45
N MET A 112 -7.94 -4.97 13.09
CA MET A 112 -7.93 -3.70 13.80
C MET A 112 -9.34 -3.26 14.12
N ALA A 113 -9.55 -2.70 15.31
CA ALA A 113 -10.72 -1.92 15.69
C ALA A 113 -10.34 -0.44 15.72
N THR A 114 -11.22 0.41 15.25
CA THR A 114 -10.96 1.84 15.06
C THR A 114 -12.01 2.67 15.78
N TYR A 115 -11.53 3.74 16.42
CA TYR A 115 -12.33 4.85 16.93
C TYR A 115 -11.85 6.12 16.22
N ALA A 116 -12.81 6.86 15.64
CA ALA A 116 -12.55 8.16 15.02
C ALA A 116 -13.45 9.24 15.64
N TYR A 117 -12.94 10.47 15.67
CA TYR A 117 -13.71 11.64 16.10
C TYR A 117 -13.66 12.71 15.03
N HIS A 118 -14.83 13.20 14.64
CA HIS A 118 -15.03 14.20 13.59
C HIS A 118 -15.44 15.53 14.23
N LEU A 119 -14.48 16.46 14.35
CA LEU A 119 -14.70 17.79 14.90
C LEU A 119 -15.15 18.74 13.78
N PRO A 120 -16.42 19.19 13.75
CA PRO A 120 -16.84 20.22 12.83
C PRO A 120 -16.17 21.55 13.20
N LEU A 121 -15.58 22.24 12.21
CA LEU A 121 -14.95 23.55 12.41
C LEU A 121 -15.91 24.70 12.12
N ASN A 122 -16.80 24.52 11.15
CA ASN A 122 -17.83 25.48 10.77
C ASN A 122 -19.15 24.75 10.50
N ASN A 123 -20.25 25.49 10.31
CA ASN A 123 -21.57 24.93 9.97
C ASN A 123 -21.59 24.18 8.62
N ASP A 124 -20.58 24.39 7.78
CA ASP A 124 -20.52 23.87 6.43
C ASP A 124 -19.28 22.98 6.21
N ASP A 125 -19.45 21.68 6.30
CA ASP A 125 -18.62 20.63 5.71
C ASP A 125 -17.09 20.62 6.01
N GLN A 126 -16.59 21.57 6.84
CA GLN A 126 -15.21 21.56 7.28
C GLN A 126 -15.06 20.78 8.57
N LYS A 127 -14.21 19.74 8.56
CA LYS A 127 -13.99 18.90 9.74
C LYS A 127 -12.50 18.64 9.93
N LEU A 128 -12.09 18.59 11.19
CA LEU A 128 -10.86 17.91 11.61
C LEU A 128 -11.24 16.52 12.10
N ASN A 129 -10.65 15.52 11.51
CA ASN A 129 -10.92 14.14 11.80
C ASN A 129 -9.67 13.53 12.43
N PHE A 130 -9.84 12.82 13.54
CA PHE A 130 -8.78 12.10 14.23
C PHE A 130 -9.22 10.66 14.37
N GLY A 131 -8.33 9.72 14.14
CA GLY A 131 -8.63 8.30 14.25
C GLY A 131 -7.49 7.54 14.89
N ALA A 132 -7.83 6.57 15.73
CA ALA A 132 -6.89 5.63 16.30
C ALA A 132 -7.42 4.21 16.11
N SER A 133 -6.55 3.33 15.68
CA SER A 133 -6.84 1.91 15.57
C SER A 133 -5.94 1.13 16.53
N ILE A 134 -6.48 0.06 17.08
CA ILE A 134 -5.74 -0.92 17.88
C ILE A 134 -6.14 -2.32 17.45
N GLY A 135 -5.19 -3.24 17.45
CA GLY A 135 -5.48 -4.60 17.05
C GLY A 135 -4.31 -5.53 17.14
N ILE A 136 -4.43 -6.62 16.44
CA ILE A 136 -3.46 -7.70 16.42
C ILE A 136 -2.98 -7.97 15.00
N MET A 137 -1.71 -8.33 14.89
CA MET A 137 -1.10 -8.83 13.68
C MET A 137 -0.47 -10.19 13.97
N ASN A 138 -0.73 -11.16 13.10
CA ASN A 138 -0.14 -12.48 13.15
C ASN A 138 0.61 -12.73 11.83
N GLU A 139 1.84 -13.21 11.95
CA GLU A 139 2.66 -13.63 10.80
C GLU A 139 3.07 -15.09 11.01
N ARG A 140 2.92 -15.89 9.96
CA ARG A 140 3.29 -17.30 9.99
C ARG A 140 3.79 -17.78 8.63
N VAL A 141 4.64 -18.78 8.65
CA VAL A 141 5.07 -19.54 7.48
C VAL A 141 4.16 -20.74 7.32
N ASP A 142 3.52 -20.85 6.14
CA ASP A 142 2.71 -22.01 5.74
C ASP A 142 3.63 -23.11 5.21
N TYR A 143 3.68 -24.24 5.90
CA TYR A 143 4.53 -25.37 5.52
C TYR A 143 4.09 -26.08 4.24
N SER A 144 2.83 -25.95 3.84
CA SER A 144 2.26 -26.72 2.70
C SER A 144 2.91 -26.40 1.34
N GLY A 145 3.65 -25.29 1.24
CA GLY A 145 4.33 -24.86 0.02
C GLY A 145 5.86 -24.84 0.11
N VAL A 146 6.44 -25.34 1.20
CA VAL A 146 7.90 -25.32 1.40
C VAL A 146 8.53 -26.63 0.91
N ASN A 147 9.34 -26.55 -0.14
CA ASN A 147 10.23 -27.63 -0.56
C ASN A 147 11.51 -27.54 0.29
N GLY A 148 11.49 -28.11 1.50
CA GLY A 148 12.62 -28.05 2.42
C GLY A 148 12.41 -28.91 3.66
N ASP A 149 13.33 -28.78 4.64
CA ASP A 149 13.20 -29.50 5.89
C ASP A 149 12.10 -28.88 6.77
N MET A 150 10.97 -29.57 6.85
CA MET A 150 9.82 -29.15 7.68
C MET A 150 10.12 -29.18 9.18
N THR A 151 11.25 -29.76 9.59
CA THR A 151 11.68 -29.84 10.97
C THR A 151 12.63 -28.70 11.37
N ASP A 152 12.89 -27.72 10.48
CA ASP A 152 13.75 -26.57 10.78
C ASP A 152 13.21 -25.80 12.01
N PRO A 153 14.00 -25.75 13.10
CA PRO A 153 13.59 -25.07 14.33
C PRO A 153 13.31 -23.57 14.13
N SER A 154 13.92 -22.94 13.11
CA SER A 154 13.74 -21.51 12.82
C SER A 154 12.31 -21.20 12.40
N ILE A 155 11.69 -22.09 11.60
CA ILE A 155 10.30 -21.92 11.16
C ILE A 155 9.35 -22.13 12.34
N ALA A 156 9.61 -23.13 13.17
CA ALA A 156 8.83 -23.36 14.40
C ALA A 156 8.94 -22.15 15.35
N GLN A 157 10.13 -21.59 15.53
CA GLN A 157 10.36 -20.40 16.34
C GLN A 157 9.63 -19.17 15.77
N PHE A 158 9.66 -18.98 14.43
CA PHE A 158 8.93 -17.90 13.77
C PHE A 158 7.43 -18.03 14.00
N ASN A 159 6.85 -19.21 13.79
CA ASN A 159 5.42 -19.45 13.97
C ASN A 159 4.97 -19.37 15.44
N ASN A 160 5.86 -19.60 16.39
CA ASN A 160 5.60 -19.50 17.83
C ASN A 160 5.67 -18.07 18.38
N LYS A 161 6.05 -17.06 17.57
CA LYS A 161 6.06 -15.64 18.01
C LYS A 161 4.68 -15.13 18.43
N GLY A 162 3.61 -15.83 18.05
CA GLY A 162 2.24 -15.46 18.41
C GLY A 162 1.76 -14.18 17.70
N SER A 163 0.63 -13.67 18.19
CA SER A 163 0.07 -12.42 17.67
C SER A 163 0.69 -11.21 18.35
N LEU A 164 0.99 -10.19 17.58
CA LEU A 164 1.61 -8.95 18.02
C LEU A 164 0.55 -7.86 18.09
N PHE A 165 0.53 -7.10 19.19
CA PHE A 165 -0.30 -5.89 19.28
C PHE A 165 0.30 -4.77 18.44
N ASP A 166 -0.55 -4.05 17.70
CA ASP A 166 -0.17 -2.91 16.89
C ASP A 166 -1.28 -1.85 16.91
N GLY A 167 -0.97 -0.66 16.42
CA GLY A 167 -1.91 0.44 16.32
C GLY A 167 -1.58 1.37 15.16
N ASP A 168 -2.57 2.12 14.74
CA ASP A 168 -2.43 3.17 13.73
C ASP A 168 -3.02 4.46 14.29
N PHE A 169 -2.43 5.61 13.96
CA PHE A 169 -2.98 6.92 14.28
C PHE A 169 -3.06 7.76 13.01
N GLY A 170 -4.20 8.42 12.79
CA GLY A 170 -4.41 9.28 11.65
C GLY A 170 -5.11 10.57 12.00
N ALA A 171 -4.84 11.59 11.19
CA ALA A 171 -5.52 12.86 11.21
C ALA A 171 -5.87 13.27 9.78
N ALA A 172 -6.99 13.96 9.60
CA ALA A 172 -7.37 14.51 8.32
C ALA A 172 -8.20 15.79 8.48
N TYR A 173 -7.87 16.79 7.68
CA TYR A 173 -8.76 17.91 7.41
C TYR A 173 -9.57 17.60 6.16
N THR A 174 -10.87 17.69 6.25
CA THR A 174 -11.78 17.46 5.12
C THR A 174 -12.75 18.63 4.94
N SER A 175 -12.94 19.05 3.71
CA SER A 175 -13.92 20.04 3.31
C SER A 175 -14.64 19.62 2.03
N LYS A 176 -15.52 20.46 1.48
CA LYS A 176 -16.16 20.23 0.17
C LYS A 176 -15.14 20.06 -0.94
N THR A 177 -14.02 20.76 -0.85
CA THR A 177 -13.02 20.85 -1.92
C THR A 177 -11.66 20.32 -1.52
N LEU A 178 -11.16 20.64 -0.34
CA LEU A 178 -9.81 20.33 0.10
C LEU A 178 -9.80 19.18 1.11
N ASN A 179 -8.97 18.18 0.87
CA ASN A 179 -8.62 17.13 1.83
C ASN A 179 -7.10 17.15 2.07
N VAL A 180 -6.70 17.14 3.33
CA VAL A 180 -5.30 17.00 3.75
C VAL A 180 -5.26 15.92 4.82
N GLU A 181 -4.40 14.94 4.67
CA GLU A 181 -4.36 13.80 5.57
C GLU A 181 -2.94 13.39 5.93
N GLY A 182 -2.80 12.82 7.13
CA GLY A 182 -1.57 12.23 7.61
C GLY A 182 -1.84 11.01 8.49
N VAL A 183 -0.99 10.00 8.38
CA VAL A 183 -1.12 8.74 9.11
C VAL A 183 0.24 8.27 9.58
N ILE A 184 0.28 7.76 10.79
CA ILE A 184 1.37 6.95 11.34
C ILE A 184 0.81 5.54 11.53
N PRO A 185 0.99 4.64 10.55
CA PRO A 185 0.62 3.25 10.69
C PRO A 185 1.66 2.49 11.52
N ASN A 186 1.29 1.35 12.05
CA ASN A 186 2.20 0.44 12.75
C ASN A 186 2.99 1.14 13.88
N ILE A 187 2.29 1.79 14.80
CA ILE A 187 2.86 2.57 15.92
C ILE A 187 3.87 1.76 16.72
N ARG A 188 3.65 0.45 16.84
CA ARG A 188 4.59 -0.45 17.49
C ARG A 188 6.01 -0.34 16.94
N SER A 189 6.16 -0.20 15.61
CA SER A 189 7.48 -0.09 14.97
C SER A 189 8.24 1.18 15.35
N PHE A 190 7.53 2.23 15.83
CA PHE A 190 8.14 3.44 16.37
C PHE A 190 8.57 3.30 17.82
N ILE A 191 7.83 2.50 18.63
CA ILE A 191 8.07 2.35 20.07
C ILE A 191 9.15 1.31 20.32
N LYS A 192 9.12 0.21 19.58
CA LYS A 192 10.14 -0.83 19.64
C LYS A 192 11.01 -0.69 18.39
N GLN A 193 12.30 -0.39 18.60
CA GLN A 193 13.33 -0.56 17.57
C GLN A 193 13.51 -2.07 17.37
N GLU A 194 12.51 -2.71 16.75
CA GLU A 194 12.60 -4.11 16.40
C GLU A 194 13.60 -4.30 15.28
N GLU A 195 14.44 -5.31 15.46
CA GLU A 195 15.58 -5.68 14.63
C GLU A 195 15.28 -5.74 13.13
N GLU A 196 16.32 -5.64 12.35
CA GLU A 196 16.49 -5.49 10.89
C GLU A 196 15.56 -6.27 9.94
N ASN A 197 14.69 -7.15 10.44
CA ASN A 197 13.88 -8.06 9.60
C ASN A 197 12.50 -7.52 9.19
N ASP A 198 12.13 -6.32 9.63
CA ASP A 198 10.83 -5.70 9.30
C ASP A 198 10.94 -4.79 8.07
N VAL A 199 11.22 -5.40 6.94
CA VAL A 199 11.22 -4.72 5.63
C VAL A 199 9.79 -4.58 5.13
N ASP A 200 9.51 -3.50 4.36
CA ASP A 200 8.23 -3.28 3.66
C ASP A 200 7.05 -2.79 4.53
N ARG A 201 7.33 -2.23 5.70
CA ARG A 201 6.28 -1.57 6.51
C ARG A 201 6.23 -0.07 6.24
N SER A 202 5.00 0.43 6.03
CA SER A 202 4.77 1.87 5.97
C SER A 202 5.12 2.53 7.30
N LEU A 203 5.95 3.58 7.24
CA LEU A 203 6.34 4.39 8.41
C LEU A 203 5.39 5.57 8.57
N PHE A 204 5.01 6.20 7.47
CA PHE A 204 4.06 7.29 7.44
C PHE A 204 3.40 7.38 6.05
N TYR A 205 2.25 8.02 6.03
CA TYR A 205 1.56 8.42 4.81
C TYR A 205 1.00 9.82 5.00
N ALA A 206 1.15 10.68 4.00
CA ALA A 206 0.54 12.00 3.94
C ALA A 206 0.03 12.25 2.53
N ALA A 207 -1.13 12.89 2.41
CA ALA A 207 -1.67 13.24 1.10
C ALA A 207 -2.47 14.53 1.14
N VAL A 208 -2.57 15.16 -0.03
CA VAL A 208 -3.46 16.29 -0.30
C VAL A 208 -4.23 16.03 -1.57
N SER A 209 -5.53 16.29 -1.55
CA SER A 209 -6.38 16.27 -2.74
C SER A 209 -7.32 17.46 -2.76
N TYR A 210 -7.74 17.84 -3.97
CA TYR A 210 -8.63 18.97 -4.20
C TYR A 210 -9.74 18.60 -5.18
N LYS A 211 -11.00 18.75 -4.78
CA LYS A 211 -12.17 18.44 -5.61
C LYS A 211 -12.59 19.62 -6.44
N ILE A 212 -12.65 19.43 -7.73
CA ILE A 212 -13.08 20.41 -8.72
C ILE A 212 -14.38 19.89 -9.32
N ASN A 213 -15.49 20.59 -9.09
CA ASN A 213 -16.78 20.25 -9.66
C ASN A 213 -17.03 21.10 -10.91
N THR A 214 -17.29 20.45 -12.04
CA THR A 214 -17.58 21.10 -13.31
C THR A 214 -18.92 20.60 -13.85
N GLY A 215 -19.68 21.48 -14.51
CA GLY A 215 -20.97 21.12 -15.06
C GLY A 215 -22.06 20.93 -14.01
N THR A 216 -23.27 20.67 -14.45
CA THR A 216 -24.46 20.46 -13.63
C THR A 216 -25.34 19.34 -14.21
N GLY A 217 -26.09 18.67 -13.36
CA GLY A 217 -27.04 17.62 -13.78
C GLY A 217 -26.35 16.43 -14.46
N ALA A 218 -26.78 16.08 -15.66
CA ALA A 218 -26.26 14.94 -16.42
C ALA A 218 -24.82 15.14 -16.95
N ASN A 219 -24.29 16.34 -16.90
CA ASN A 219 -22.95 16.70 -17.33
C ASN A 219 -22.02 17.03 -16.13
N ALA A 220 -22.43 16.72 -14.90
CA ALA A 220 -21.61 16.95 -13.72
C ALA A 220 -20.40 16.03 -13.74
N ILE A 221 -19.21 16.61 -13.62
CA ILE A 221 -17.94 15.90 -13.49
C ILE A 221 -17.24 16.43 -12.25
N GLU A 222 -16.86 15.54 -11.34
CA GLU A 222 -15.95 15.84 -10.25
C GLU A 222 -14.57 15.32 -10.63
N ILE A 223 -13.56 16.19 -10.55
CA ILE A 223 -12.15 15.84 -10.75
C ILE A 223 -11.45 16.03 -9.42
N GLU A 224 -10.80 15.00 -8.91
CA GLU A 224 -10.05 15.06 -7.65
C GLU A 224 -8.57 14.71 -7.91
N PRO A 225 -7.71 15.69 -8.28
CA PRO A 225 -6.26 15.51 -8.23
C PRO A 225 -5.80 15.25 -6.81
N LYS A 226 -4.83 14.34 -6.67
CA LYS A 226 -4.21 13.94 -5.39
C LYS A 226 -2.71 13.78 -5.55
N ILE A 227 -1.98 14.25 -4.55
CA ILE A 227 -0.56 13.97 -4.36
C ILE A 227 -0.43 13.29 -3.01
N ALA A 228 0.32 12.21 -2.94
CA ALA A 228 0.60 11.47 -1.72
C ALA A 228 2.11 11.24 -1.57
N TYR A 229 2.56 11.16 -0.32
CA TYR A 229 3.94 10.88 0.03
C TYR A 229 3.96 9.86 1.17
N ARG A 230 4.77 8.81 1.02
CA ARG A 230 4.85 7.72 1.99
C ARG A 230 6.29 7.25 2.20
N GLY A 231 6.62 7.00 3.46
CA GLY A 231 7.85 6.35 3.86
C GLY A 231 7.63 4.86 4.09
N ILE A 232 8.58 4.05 3.65
CA ILE A 232 8.55 2.60 3.82
C ILE A 232 9.90 2.16 4.38
N LYS A 233 9.88 1.37 5.45
CA LYS A 233 11.10 0.90 6.12
C LYS A 233 11.93 0.05 5.15
N GLY A 234 13.21 0.41 5.00
CA GLY A 234 14.15 -0.30 4.15
C GLY A 234 14.15 0.13 2.67
N TYR A 235 13.33 1.13 2.28
CA TYR A 235 13.21 1.63 0.91
C TYR A 235 13.25 3.15 0.85
N ASP A 236 13.46 3.69 -0.35
CA ASP A 236 13.31 5.12 -0.61
C ASP A 236 11.84 5.54 -0.45
N ASN A 237 11.65 6.75 0.04
CA ASN A 237 10.29 7.31 0.14
C ASN A 237 9.65 7.44 -1.25
N ILE A 238 8.36 7.19 -1.32
CA ILE A 238 7.58 7.19 -2.55
C ILE A 238 6.64 8.39 -2.55
N TRP A 239 6.62 9.11 -3.67
CA TRP A 239 5.54 10.04 -3.97
C TRP A 239 4.66 9.48 -5.08
N ASP A 240 3.38 9.74 -4.97
CA ASP A 240 2.35 9.30 -5.89
C ASP A 240 1.55 10.53 -6.32
N ALA A 241 1.25 10.67 -7.61
CA ALA A 241 0.46 11.78 -8.13
C ALA A 241 -0.53 11.30 -9.19
N GLY A 242 -1.75 11.82 -9.15
CA GLY A 242 -2.78 11.43 -10.11
C GLY A 242 -4.11 12.09 -9.83
N ALA A 243 -5.17 11.53 -10.39
CA ALA A 243 -6.52 12.06 -10.22
C ALA A 243 -7.59 10.96 -10.32
N ASN A 244 -8.72 11.22 -9.68
CA ASN A 244 -9.97 10.50 -9.86
C ASN A 244 -10.96 11.40 -10.61
N PHE A 245 -11.65 10.81 -11.57
CA PHE A 245 -12.71 11.45 -12.37
C PHE A 245 -14.01 10.74 -12.06
N ASN A 246 -14.99 11.48 -11.56
CA ASN A 246 -16.30 10.96 -11.23
C ASN A 246 -17.35 11.60 -12.14
N PHE A 247 -17.96 10.80 -12.98
CA PHE A 247 -18.96 11.23 -13.95
C PHE A 247 -20.35 11.00 -13.38
N THR A 248 -21.05 12.09 -13.04
CA THR A 248 -22.44 12.08 -12.53
C THR A 248 -22.67 11.14 -11.35
N ASN A 249 -21.66 10.89 -10.51
CA ASN A 249 -21.67 9.90 -9.43
C ASN A 249 -22.03 8.47 -9.88
N LYS A 250 -21.85 8.14 -11.17
CA LYS A 250 -22.17 6.83 -11.73
C LYS A 250 -20.95 6.05 -12.18
N VAL A 251 -20.01 6.72 -12.82
CA VAL A 251 -18.80 6.10 -13.38
C VAL A 251 -17.58 6.78 -12.80
N PHE A 252 -16.58 6.00 -12.42
CA PHE A 252 -15.29 6.47 -11.93
C PHE A 252 -14.18 6.03 -12.88
N LEU A 253 -13.25 6.93 -13.13
CA LEU A 253 -11.97 6.62 -13.75
C LEU A 253 -10.86 7.19 -12.87
N MET A 254 -9.80 6.43 -12.64
CA MET A 254 -8.66 6.86 -11.84
C MET A 254 -7.35 6.60 -12.57
N GLY A 255 -6.41 7.52 -12.45
CA GLY A 255 -5.03 7.34 -12.88
C GLY A 255 -4.08 7.87 -11.82
N MET A 256 -3.08 7.08 -11.42
CA MET A 256 -2.02 7.47 -10.47
C MET A 256 -0.66 7.05 -11.04
N TYR A 257 0.29 7.95 -10.98
CA TYR A 257 1.70 7.68 -11.24
C TYR A 257 2.46 7.55 -9.92
N HIS A 258 3.38 6.60 -9.85
CA HIS A 258 4.21 6.32 -8.69
C HIS A 258 5.67 6.58 -9.00
N SER A 259 6.40 7.24 -8.10
CA SER A 259 7.85 7.48 -8.27
C SER A 259 8.67 6.20 -8.37
N SER A 260 8.10 5.05 -7.98
CA SER A 260 8.65 3.71 -8.25
C SER A 260 8.65 3.31 -9.73
N LYS A 261 8.26 4.23 -10.63
CA LYS A 261 8.15 4.04 -12.10
C LYS A 261 7.06 3.03 -12.50
N SER A 262 5.96 3.05 -11.77
CA SER A 262 4.73 2.32 -12.12
C SER A 262 3.55 3.28 -12.19
N ALA A 263 2.46 2.83 -12.80
CA ALA A 263 1.21 3.58 -12.86
C ALA A 263 0.03 2.68 -12.54
N SER A 264 -0.94 3.21 -11.79
CA SER A 264 -2.20 2.54 -11.49
C SER A 264 -3.34 3.19 -12.26
N PHE A 265 -4.20 2.37 -12.84
CA PHE A 265 -5.42 2.77 -13.52
C PHE A 265 -6.60 2.06 -12.86
N GLY A 266 -7.70 2.78 -12.69
CA GLY A 266 -8.92 2.22 -12.13
C GLY A 266 -10.13 2.64 -12.94
N ALA A 267 -11.11 1.74 -13.07
CA ALA A 267 -12.42 2.04 -13.65
C ALA A 267 -13.51 1.34 -12.86
N GLY A 268 -14.63 2.00 -12.66
CA GLY A 268 -15.72 1.45 -11.88
C GLY A 268 -17.02 2.19 -12.03
N MET A 269 -18.04 1.67 -11.37
CA MET A 269 -19.37 2.26 -11.38
C MET A 269 -20.07 2.20 -10.03
N ASN A 270 -20.94 3.16 -9.79
CA ASN A 270 -21.91 3.17 -8.69
C ASN A 270 -23.27 2.65 -9.17
N TYR A 271 -23.82 1.72 -8.42
CA TYR A 271 -25.18 1.26 -8.61
C TYR A 271 -26.08 1.74 -7.47
N LYS A 272 -27.14 2.50 -7.80
CA LYS A 272 -28.14 3.03 -6.86
C LYS A 272 -27.53 3.79 -5.65
N SER A 273 -26.39 4.43 -5.80
CA SER A 273 -25.68 5.17 -4.75
C SER A 273 -25.36 4.37 -3.47
N SER A 274 -25.58 3.05 -3.50
CA SER A 274 -25.37 2.18 -2.34
C SER A 274 -24.29 1.12 -2.59
N LEU A 275 -24.00 0.81 -3.86
CA LEU A 275 -23.01 -0.19 -4.24
C LEU A 275 -22.05 0.42 -5.26
N ALA A 276 -20.75 0.29 -5.03
CA ALA A 276 -19.73 0.61 -6.01
C ALA A 276 -18.90 -0.64 -6.30
N ILE A 277 -18.61 -0.86 -7.58
CA ILE A 277 -17.64 -1.86 -8.03
C ILE A 277 -16.54 -1.17 -8.83
N MET A 278 -15.30 -1.51 -8.55
CA MET A 278 -14.15 -0.90 -9.22
C MET A 278 -13.06 -1.95 -9.45
N GLY A 279 -12.52 -1.96 -10.67
CA GLY A 279 -11.33 -2.74 -11.05
C GLY A 279 -10.12 -1.83 -11.20
N PHE A 280 -8.95 -2.31 -10.79
CA PHE A 280 -7.69 -1.60 -10.93
C PHE A 280 -6.65 -2.48 -11.59
N TYR A 281 -5.77 -1.83 -12.32
CA TYR A 281 -4.55 -2.42 -12.87
C TYR A 281 -3.38 -1.51 -12.55
N THR A 282 -2.31 -2.06 -11.97
CA THR A 282 -1.06 -1.34 -11.75
C THR A 282 0.03 -2.00 -12.57
N THR A 283 0.75 -1.20 -13.35
CA THR A 283 1.88 -1.67 -14.16
C THR A 283 3.04 -2.12 -13.26
N GLU A 284 3.94 -2.91 -13.82
CA GLU A 284 5.17 -3.28 -13.11
C GLU A 284 6.08 -2.05 -12.93
N THR A 285 6.94 -2.12 -11.91
CA THR A 285 8.07 -1.20 -11.81
C THR A 285 9.13 -1.51 -12.87
N SER A 286 9.98 -0.55 -13.18
CA SER A 286 11.05 -0.75 -14.17
C SER A 286 11.97 -1.94 -13.87
N ALA A 287 12.11 -2.35 -12.60
CA ALA A 287 12.93 -3.48 -12.17
C ALA A 287 12.34 -4.85 -12.53
N LEU A 288 11.02 -4.94 -12.70
CA LEU A 288 10.29 -6.18 -13.02
C LEU A 288 9.73 -6.19 -14.45
N GLN A 289 10.01 -5.14 -15.22
CA GLN A 289 9.48 -5.00 -16.58
C GLN A 289 9.91 -6.18 -17.47
N GLY A 290 8.91 -6.85 -18.04
CA GLY A 290 9.12 -8.04 -18.88
C GLY A 290 9.30 -9.36 -18.13
N SER A 291 9.37 -9.35 -16.79
CA SER A 291 9.52 -10.56 -15.97
C SER A 291 8.24 -10.94 -15.23
N ALA A 292 7.40 -9.96 -14.91
CA ALA A 292 6.17 -10.14 -14.17
C ALA A 292 4.99 -9.46 -14.89
N ASN A 293 3.78 -9.96 -14.69
CA ASN A 293 2.57 -9.21 -15.02
C ASN A 293 2.32 -8.15 -13.93
N GLY A 294 1.56 -7.10 -14.27
CA GLY A 294 1.13 -6.10 -13.32
C GLY A 294 0.28 -6.66 -12.17
N THR A 295 -0.26 -5.77 -11.39
CA THR A 295 -1.13 -6.06 -10.26
C THR A 295 -2.58 -5.81 -10.63
N PHE A 296 -3.45 -6.78 -10.40
CA PHE A 296 -4.90 -6.66 -10.56
C PHE A 296 -5.58 -6.54 -9.21
N GLU A 297 -6.58 -5.66 -9.12
CA GLU A 297 -7.36 -5.48 -7.91
C GLU A 297 -8.84 -5.29 -8.26
N ILE A 298 -9.72 -5.88 -7.46
CA ILE A 298 -11.17 -5.66 -7.52
C ILE A 298 -11.62 -5.19 -6.15
N SER A 299 -12.39 -4.11 -6.11
CA SER A 299 -12.98 -3.54 -4.91
C SER A 299 -14.49 -3.43 -5.04
N LEU A 300 -15.18 -3.80 -3.98
CA LEU A 300 -16.62 -3.64 -3.80
C LEU A 300 -16.85 -2.76 -2.57
N LYS A 301 -17.66 -1.72 -2.71
CA LYS A 301 -18.11 -0.89 -1.60
C LYS A 301 -19.62 -0.91 -1.51
N ALA A 302 -20.15 -1.20 -0.34
CA ALA A 302 -21.58 -1.11 -0.04
C ALA A 302 -21.80 -0.10 1.08
N THR A 303 -22.80 0.78 0.92
CA THR A 303 -23.28 1.70 1.96
C THR A 303 -24.71 1.34 2.30
N LEU A 304 -24.93 0.91 3.55
CA LEU A 304 -26.18 0.42 4.07
C LEU A 304 -26.70 1.39 5.16
N PHE A 305 -27.98 1.41 5.41
CA PHE A 305 -28.60 2.18 6.50
C PHE A 305 -28.20 3.66 6.50
N LYS A 306 -28.36 4.31 5.34
CA LYS A 306 -28.20 5.78 5.20
C LYS A 306 -29.28 6.54 5.93
#